data_bd5bd0d736aac40149b46c3f7e83fc09
#
_entry.id   bd5bd0d736aac40149b46c3f7e83fc09
#
_cell.length_a   1.000
_cell.length_b   1.000
_cell.length_c   1.000
_cell.angle_alpha   90.00
_cell.angle_beta   90.00
_cell.angle_gamma   90.00
#
_symmetry.space_group_name_H-M   'P 1'
#
loop_
_entity.id
_entity.type
_entity.pdbx_description
1 polymer ?
#
loop_
_entity_poly.entity_id
_entity_poly.type
_entity_poly.pdbx_seq_one_letter_code
_entity_poly.pdbx_strand_id
1 'polypeptide(L)'
;MTAMPYVFNGAVSVPANAQNLPTACSLCSHNCGLRVDVEDNKIVAVRADDAHPSTKGYSCNKAYAIANYVNHAQRVQYPLRKRPDGTFERISWETAITEIATKLNHIRQNHAPRAIAFAGLGGQGNHSAGFGAIPLMYGIGTPMVFTALAQEKTQHWLNDRRMIRGTHDIYLVPDQHNAKFMLLIGTNPHVSNQGSNPKEA
;
A
#
# COMPACT_ATOMS: atom_id res chain seq x y z
N MET A 1 10.17 -31.30 0.20
CA MET A 1 10.27 -30.04 -0.56
C MET A 1 11.06 -29.07 0.29
N THR A 2 12.33 -28.93 0.00
CA THR A 2 13.24 -28.00 0.66
C THR A 2 12.88 -26.58 0.21
N ALA A 3 12.47 -25.75 1.18
CA ALA A 3 12.22 -24.34 0.95
C ALA A 3 13.52 -23.67 0.46
N MET A 4 13.52 -23.14 -0.74
CA MET A 4 14.60 -22.25 -1.18
C MET A 4 14.61 -21.02 -0.27
N PRO A 5 15.76 -20.66 0.32
CA PRO A 5 15.86 -19.39 1.02
C PRO A 5 15.83 -18.29 -0.03
N TYR A 6 14.75 -17.53 -0.09
CA TYR A 6 14.71 -16.25 -0.80
C TYR A 6 15.60 -15.27 -0.01
N VAL A 7 16.87 -15.24 -0.36
CA VAL A 7 17.77 -14.19 0.11
C VAL A 7 17.57 -13.00 -0.82
N PHE A 8 16.84 -12.00 -0.37
CA PHE A 8 16.82 -10.66 -0.99
C PHE A 8 18.21 -10.03 -0.73
N ASN A 9 19.19 -10.39 -1.54
CA ASN A 9 20.50 -9.74 -1.59
C ASN A 9 20.40 -8.46 -2.42
N GLY A 10 19.76 -7.45 -1.88
CA GLY A 10 19.57 -6.17 -2.52
C GLY A 10 19.03 -5.16 -1.53
N ALA A 11 19.60 -5.09 -0.33
CA ALA A 11 19.45 -3.92 0.51
C ALA A 11 20.05 -2.73 -0.26
N VAL A 12 19.20 -1.94 -0.90
CA VAL A 12 19.62 -0.60 -1.35
C VAL A 12 20.00 0.15 -0.06
N SER A 13 21.29 0.28 0.19
CA SER A 13 21.77 1.07 1.32
C SER A 13 21.46 2.53 1.02
N VAL A 14 20.41 3.03 1.65
CA VAL A 14 20.16 4.48 1.63
C VAL A 14 21.26 5.13 2.48
N PRO A 15 22.01 6.11 1.96
CA PRO A 15 22.99 6.83 2.76
C PRO A 15 22.34 7.44 3.99
N ALA A 16 23.00 7.38 5.15
CA ALA A 16 22.50 7.97 6.39
C ALA A 16 22.29 9.49 6.27
N ASN A 17 23.07 10.12 5.39
CA ASN A 17 22.94 11.53 5.02
C ASN A 17 22.93 11.64 3.51
N ALA A 18 21.87 12.20 2.96
CA ALA A 18 21.71 12.40 1.53
C ALA A 18 20.72 13.52 1.25
N GLN A 19 20.96 14.23 0.17
CA GLN A 19 20.10 15.34 -0.28
C GLN A 19 19.43 15.01 -1.59
N ASN A 20 18.22 15.50 -1.75
CA ASN A 20 17.48 15.45 -3.00
C ASN A 20 17.27 14.03 -3.57
N LEU A 21 17.11 13.02 -2.70
CA LEU A 21 16.86 11.63 -3.12
C LEU A 21 15.49 11.49 -3.76
N PRO A 22 15.39 10.88 -4.96
CA PRO A 22 14.10 10.58 -5.56
C PRO A 22 13.40 9.45 -4.83
N THR A 23 12.11 9.61 -4.60
CA THR A 23 11.23 8.59 -4.02
C THR A 23 9.79 8.77 -4.52
N ALA A 24 8.89 7.91 -4.08
CA ALA A 24 7.47 8.03 -4.37
C ALA A 24 6.65 8.04 -3.08
N CYS A 25 5.57 8.81 -3.10
CA CYS A 25 4.58 8.83 -2.03
C CYS A 25 3.84 7.49 -1.96
N SER A 26 3.80 6.87 -0.79
CA SER A 26 3.13 5.58 -0.56
C SER A 26 1.73 5.70 0.06
N LEU A 27 1.18 6.92 0.21
CA LEU A 27 -0.06 7.13 0.93
C LEU A 27 -1.33 6.83 0.12
N CYS A 28 -1.26 6.88 -1.21
CA CYS A 28 -2.36 6.51 -2.09
C CYS A 28 -1.86 6.01 -3.44
N SER A 29 -2.76 5.49 -4.26
CA SER A 29 -2.45 4.94 -5.59
C SER A 29 -1.92 5.95 -6.60
N HIS A 30 -1.94 7.24 -6.29
CA HIS A 30 -1.38 8.26 -7.17
C HIS A 30 0.14 8.20 -7.24
N ASN A 31 0.82 7.69 -6.19
CA ASN A 31 2.27 7.50 -6.11
C ASN A 31 3.07 8.71 -6.58
N CYS A 32 2.69 9.91 -6.11
CA CYS A 32 3.36 11.14 -6.53
C CYS A 32 4.87 11.06 -6.33
N GLY A 33 5.62 11.54 -7.32
CA GLY A 33 7.07 11.67 -7.23
C GLY A 33 7.48 12.70 -6.18
N LEU A 34 8.43 12.32 -5.35
CA LEU A 34 8.95 13.17 -4.28
C LEU A 34 10.47 13.22 -4.32
N ARG A 35 11.02 14.29 -3.76
CA ARG A 35 12.42 14.45 -3.40
C ARG A 35 12.53 14.61 -1.90
N VAL A 36 13.41 13.84 -1.27
CA VAL A 36 13.62 13.88 0.17
C VAL A 36 15.07 14.16 0.52
N ASP A 37 15.26 14.86 1.65
CA ASP A 37 16.55 14.96 2.30
C ASP A 37 16.56 14.07 3.52
N VAL A 38 17.68 13.39 3.75
CA VAL A 38 17.88 12.47 4.85
C VAL A 38 19.09 12.92 5.67
N GLU A 39 18.92 13.03 6.97
CA GLU A 39 19.97 13.31 7.95
C GLU A 39 19.84 12.31 9.10
N ASP A 40 20.92 11.68 9.47
CA ASP A 40 20.99 10.65 10.51
C ASP A 40 19.88 9.57 10.39
N ASN A 41 19.68 9.06 9.17
CA ASN A 41 18.63 8.10 8.82
C ASN A 41 17.19 8.60 9.03
N LYS A 42 16.96 9.91 9.10
CA LYS A 42 15.64 10.52 9.21
C LYS A 42 15.35 11.40 8.03
N ILE A 43 14.12 11.33 7.53
CA ILE A 43 13.66 12.26 6.50
C ILE A 43 13.44 13.62 7.16
N VAL A 44 14.22 14.62 6.74
CA VAL A 44 14.15 15.99 7.29
C VAL A 44 13.43 16.97 6.38
N ALA A 45 13.37 16.70 5.07
CA ALA A 45 12.62 17.50 4.12
C ALA A 45 11.94 16.64 3.06
N VAL A 46 10.79 17.09 2.59
CA VAL A 46 10.01 16.46 1.51
C VAL A 46 9.58 17.53 0.53
N ARG A 47 9.83 17.31 -0.75
CA ARG A 47 9.43 18.20 -1.86
C ARG A 47 8.81 17.38 -2.97
N ALA A 48 7.95 17.99 -3.78
CA ALA A 48 7.47 17.38 -5.01
C ALA A 48 8.63 17.26 -6.03
N ASP A 49 8.61 16.22 -6.85
CA ASP A 49 9.60 15.98 -7.90
C ASP A 49 9.07 16.50 -9.24
N ASP A 50 9.62 17.63 -9.70
CA ASP A 50 9.25 18.23 -11.00
C ASP A 50 9.64 17.33 -12.19
N ALA A 51 10.64 16.48 -12.03
CA ALA A 51 11.08 15.55 -13.07
C ALA A 51 10.27 14.25 -13.13
N HIS A 52 9.34 14.04 -12.20
CA HIS A 52 8.53 12.82 -12.17
C HIS A 52 7.58 12.76 -13.39
N PRO A 53 7.59 11.69 -14.20
CA PRO A 53 6.93 11.66 -15.51
C PRO A 53 5.40 11.81 -15.44
N SER A 54 4.76 11.31 -14.40
CA SER A 54 3.29 11.37 -14.27
C SER A 54 2.79 12.50 -13.42
N THR A 55 3.49 12.92 -12.37
CA THR A 55 2.99 13.97 -11.46
C THR A 55 3.63 15.34 -11.65
N LYS A 56 4.77 15.41 -12.39
CA LYS A 56 5.38 16.67 -12.87
C LYS A 56 5.39 17.78 -11.80
N GLY A 57 5.91 17.47 -10.62
CA GLY A 57 5.98 18.41 -9.50
C GLY A 57 4.68 18.60 -8.70
N TYR A 58 3.66 17.77 -8.95
CA TYR A 58 2.49 17.76 -8.10
C TYR A 58 2.65 16.82 -6.91
N SER A 59 2.26 17.29 -5.72
CA SER A 59 1.98 16.44 -4.56
C SER A 59 0.97 17.15 -3.64
N CYS A 60 0.14 16.38 -2.97
CA CYS A 60 -0.84 16.95 -2.04
C CYS A 60 -0.24 17.13 -0.64
N ASN A 61 -0.95 17.84 0.23
CA ASN A 61 -0.52 18.14 1.61
C ASN A 61 -0.15 16.91 2.42
N LYS A 62 -0.75 15.73 2.15
CA LYS A 62 -0.43 14.48 2.84
C LYS A 62 1.01 14.02 2.60
N ALA A 63 1.57 14.29 1.42
CA ALA A 63 2.93 13.91 1.08
C ALA A 63 3.97 14.64 1.94
N TYR A 64 3.74 15.90 2.25
CA TYR A 64 4.65 16.70 3.10
C TYR A 64 4.66 16.22 4.56
N ALA A 65 3.63 15.51 5.00
CA ALA A 65 3.59 14.91 6.33
C ALA A 65 4.34 13.59 6.45
N ILE A 66 4.92 13.05 5.35
CA ILE A 66 5.61 11.76 5.34
C ILE A 66 6.77 11.74 6.33
N ALA A 67 7.54 12.82 6.44
CA ALA A 67 8.65 12.91 7.39
C ALA A 67 8.17 12.67 8.83
N ASN A 68 7.06 13.30 9.24
CA ASN A 68 6.48 13.09 10.57
C ASN A 68 5.95 11.67 10.73
N TYR A 69 5.30 11.13 9.71
CA TYR A 69 4.74 9.79 9.72
C TYR A 69 5.83 8.70 9.82
N VAL A 70 6.91 8.83 9.06
CA VAL A 70 8.00 7.84 9.02
C VAL A 70 8.86 7.92 10.28
N ASN A 71 9.16 9.14 10.77
CA ASN A 71 10.04 9.35 11.91
C ASN A 71 9.30 9.32 13.26
N HIS A 72 7.99 9.08 13.28
CA HIS A 72 7.19 9.17 14.50
C HIS A 72 7.69 8.22 15.58
N ALA A 73 7.83 8.71 16.81
CA ALA A 73 8.38 7.93 17.93
C ALA A 73 7.55 6.67 18.29
N GLN A 74 6.25 6.69 18.01
CA GLN A 74 5.37 5.54 18.23
C GLN A 74 5.27 4.59 17.01
N ARG A 75 6.11 4.81 15.97
CA ARG A 75 6.11 3.90 14.83
C ARG A 75 6.59 2.52 15.26
N VAL A 76 5.79 1.50 14.95
CA VAL A 76 6.15 0.10 15.21
C VAL A 76 7.27 -0.30 14.26
N GLN A 77 8.43 -0.63 14.80
CA GLN A 77 9.63 -1.00 14.03
C GLN A 77 9.96 -2.49 14.11
N TYR A 78 9.36 -3.19 15.07
CA TYR A 78 9.61 -4.59 15.36
C TYR A 78 8.31 -5.34 15.62
N PRO A 79 8.27 -6.67 15.45
CA PRO A 79 7.13 -7.46 15.87
C PRO A 79 6.87 -7.31 17.37
N LEU A 80 5.60 -7.13 17.70
CA LEU A 80 5.14 -7.00 19.07
C LEU A 80 4.17 -8.14 19.38
N ARG A 81 4.41 -8.83 20.50
CA ARG A 81 3.50 -9.84 21.04
C ARG A 81 2.69 -9.26 22.19
N LYS A 82 1.36 -9.37 22.11
CA LYS A 82 0.48 -8.95 23.21
C LYS A 82 0.55 -9.96 24.34
N ARG A 83 0.74 -9.48 25.56
CA ARG A 83 0.73 -10.25 26.79
C ARG A 83 -0.69 -10.37 27.37
N PRO A 84 -0.93 -11.31 28.29
CA PRO A 84 -2.24 -11.45 28.95
C PRO A 84 -2.71 -10.21 29.71
N ASP A 85 -1.77 -9.43 30.26
CA ASP A 85 -2.03 -8.18 30.96
C ASP A 85 -2.38 -7.00 30.03
N GLY A 86 -2.39 -7.24 28.70
CA GLY A 86 -2.69 -6.23 27.68
C GLY A 86 -1.48 -5.42 27.21
N THR A 87 -0.33 -5.55 27.85
CA THR A 87 0.92 -4.91 27.42
C THR A 87 1.52 -5.61 26.19
N PHE A 88 2.49 -4.93 25.54
CA PHE A 88 3.18 -5.48 24.39
C PHE A 88 4.65 -5.68 24.68
N GLU A 89 5.21 -6.81 24.23
CA GLU A 89 6.65 -7.08 24.28
C GLU A 89 7.22 -7.21 22.87
N ARG A 90 8.43 -6.72 22.69
CA ARG A 90 9.18 -6.91 21.47
C ARG A 90 9.66 -8.35 21.36
N ILE A 91 9.44 -8.96 20.18
CA ILE A 91 9.94 -10.28 19.84
C ILE A 91 10.75 -10.24 18.53
N SER A 92 11.49 -11.29 18.23
CA SER A 92 12.20 -11.42 16.96
C SER A 92 11.22 -11.72 15.82
N TRP A 93 11.63 -11.44 14.58
CA TRP A 93 10.88 -11.84 13.39
C TRP A 93 10.73 -13.36 13.28
N GLU A 94 11.79 -14.09 13.60
CA GLU A 94 11.77 -15.57 13.61
C GLU A 94 10.71 -16.09 14.57
N THR A 95 10.69 -15.59 15.80
CA THR A 95 9.69 -15.94 16.81
C THR A 95 8.27 -15.60 16.31
N ALA A 96 8.06 -14.39 15.78
CA ALA A 96 6.76 -13.95 15.30
C ALA A 96 6.24 -14.85 14.16
N ILE A 97 7.07 -15.12 13.16
CA ILE A 97 6.72 -15.96 12.01
C ILE A 97 6.42 -17.39 12.45
N THR A 98 7.24 -17.97 13.33
CA THR A 98 7.06 -19.33 13.84
C THR A 98 5.76 -19.46 14.62
N GLU A 99 5.47 -18.54 15.54
CA GLU A 99 4.24 -18.55 16.32
C GLU A 99 2.99 -18.40 15.44
N ILE A 100 3.03 -17.46 14.46
CA ILE A 100 1.93 -17.25 13.50
C ILE A 100 1.71 -18.50 12.65
N ALA A 101 2.77 -19.06 12.06
CA ALA A 101 2.68 -20.25 11.22
C ALA A 101 2.13 -21.45 12.01
N THR A 102 2.58 -21.65 13.24
CA THR A 102 2.10 -22.71 14.12
C THR A 102 0.60 -22.57 14.39
N LYS A 103 0.14 -21.36 14.74
CA LYS A 103 -1.29 -21.10 14.98
C LYS A 103 -2.13 -21.30 13.73
N LEU A 104 -1.70 -20.78 12.57
CA LEU A 104 -2.41 -20.95 11.32
C LEU A 104 -2.51 -22.43 10.91
N ASN A 105 -1.42 -23.19 11.04
CA ASN A 105 -1.44 -24.62 10.78
C ASN A 105 -2.37 -25.38 11.73
N HIS A 106 -2.37 -25.05 13.02
CA HIS A 106 -3.28 -25.64 14.00
C HIS A 106 -4.75 -25.40 13.61
N ILE A 107 -5.12 -24.14 13.27
CA ILE A 107 -6.48 -23.81 12.83
C ILE A 107 -6.85 -24.58 11.56
N ARG A 108 -5.95 -24.60 10.57
CA ARG A 108 -6.16 -25.30 9.30
C ARG A 108 -6.44 -26.79 9.49
N GLN A 109 -5.68 -27.43 10.39
CA GLN A 109 -5.79 -28.88 10.65
C GLN A 109 -7.04 -29.25 11.44
N ASN A 110 -7.43 -28.41 12.41
CA ASN A 110 -8.53 -28.72 13.33
C ASN A 110 -9.89 -28.17 12.89
N HIS A 111 -9.91 -27.11 12.05
CA HIS A 111 -11.14 -26.38 11.66
C HIS A 111 -11.30 -26.18 10.16
N ALA A 112 -10.45 -26.77 9.35
CA ALA A 112 -10.36 -26.61 7.90
C ALA A 112 -9.82 -25.24 7.44
N PRO A 113 -9.29 -25.13 6.19
CA PRO A 113 -8.72 -23.88 5.65
C PRO A 113 -9.70 -22.70 5.67
N ARG A 114 -10.99 -22.94 5.49
CA ARG A 114 -12.03 -21.87 5.48
C ARG A 114 -12.22 -21.17 6.83
N ALA A 115 -11.67 -21.70 7.92
CA ALA A 115 -11.65 -21.04 9.22
C ALA A 115 -10.64 -19.87 9.27
N ILE A 116 -9.78 -19.74 8.25
CA ILE A 116 -8.82 -18.67 8.13
C ILE A 116 -9.29 -17.72 7.04
N ALA A 117 -9.45 -16.44 7.39
CA ALA A 117 -9.83 -15.38 6.47
C ALA A 117 -8.76 -14.29 6.42
N PHE A 118 -8.57 -13.73 5.26
CA PHE A 118 -7.79 -12.52 5.05
C PHE A 118 -8.72 -11.32 4.85
N ALA A 119 -8.53 -10.27 5.65
CA ALA A 119 -9.23 -9.01 5.49
C ALA A 119 -8.21 -7.89 5.37
N GLY A 120 -8.22 -7.17 4.27
CA GLY A 120 -7.28 -6.09 4.03
C GLY A 120 -7.24 -5.66 2.58
N LEU A 121 -6.18 -4.97 2.23
CA LEU A 121 -5.93 -4.33 0.94
C LEU A 121 -6.92 -3.20 0.62
N GLY A 122 -6.44 -2.00 0.57
CA GLY A 122 -7.22 -0.87 0.07
C GLY A 122 -6.46 0.45 0.13
N GLY A 123 -6.68 1.28 -0.86
CA GLY A 123 -6.45 2.72 -0.87
C GLY A 123 -5.03 3.24 -0.78
N GLN A 124 -4.04 2.44 -0.49
CA GLN A 124 -2.65 2.88 -0.34
C GLN A 124 -1.81 2.57 -1.59
N GLY A 125 -0.81 3.42 -1.84
CA GLY A 125 0.12 3.22 -2.97
C GLY A 125 1.13 2.11 -2.76
N ASN A 126 1.31 1.61 -1.53
CA ASN A 126 2.18 0.50 -1.24
C ASN A 126 1.39 -0.81 -1.19
N HIS A 127 1.26 -1.46 -2.32
CA HIS A 127 0.54 -2.73 -2.47
C HIS A 127 1.44 -3.96 -2.35
N SER A 128 2.74 -3.80 -2.10
CA SER A 128 3.70 -4.90 -2.03
C SER A 128 3.31 -5.97 -0.99
N ALA A 129 2.82 -5.54 0.16
CA ALA A 129 2.33 -6.46 1.19
C ALA A 129 1.10 -7.26 0.74
N GLY A 130 0.24 -6.66 -0.07
CA GLY A 130 -0.94 -7.32 -0.62
C GLY A 130 -0.61 -8.42 -1.61
N PHE A 131 0.41 -8.25 -2.43
CA PHE A 131 0.87 -9.30 -3.32
C PHE A 131 1.42 -10.52 -2.58
N GLY A 132 1.95 -10.35 -1.37
CA GLY A 132 2.34 -11.48 -0.50
C GLY A 132 1.15 -12.20 0.13
N ALA A 133 0.05 -11.52 0.40
CA ALA A 133 -1.12 -12.08 1.05
C ALA A 133 -1.87 -13.10 0.16
N ILE A 134 -1.98 -12.84 -1.12
CA ILE A 134 -2.67 -13.74 -2.07
C ILE A 134 -1.98 -15.11 -2.16
N PRO A 135 -0.66 -15.21 -2.43
CA PRO A 135 0.05 -16.49 -2.39
C PRO A 135 -0.05 -17.20 -1.03
N LEU A 136 -0.03 -16.46 0.08
CA LEU A 136 -0.22 -17.04 1.41
C LEU A 136 -1.59 -17.71 1.54
N MET A 137 -2.67 -17.04 1.09
CA MET A 137 -4.02 -17.62 1.13
C MET A 137 -4.15 -18.85 0.23
N TYR A 138 -3.53 -18.85 -0.94
CA TYR A 138 -3.44 -20.06 -1.78
C TYR A 138 -2.68 -21.19 -1.09
N GLY A 139 -1.55 -20.90 -0.44
CA GLY A 139 -0.77 -21.88 0.34
C GLY A 139 -1.54 -22.47 1.52
N ILE A 140 -2.39 -21.68 2.17
CA ILE A 140 -3.31 -22.13 3.22
C ILE A 140 -4.45 -22.95 2.62
N GLY A 141 -4.87 -22.66 1.38
CA GLY A 141 -6.00 -23.30 0.70
C GLY A 141 -7.35 -22.68 1.06
N THR A 142 -7.38 -21.40 1.47
CA THR A 142 -8.62 -20.68 1.81
C THR A 142 -9.05 -19.72 0.71
N PRO A 143 -10.34 -19.73 0.30
CA PRO A 143 -10.89 -18.73 -0.59
C PRO A 143 -11.42 -17.48 0.15
N MET A 144 -11.28 -17.43 1.49
CA MET A 144 -11.90 -16.39 2.32
C MET A 144 -11.03 -15.12 2.31
N VAL A 145 -11.08 -14.40 1.17
CA VAL A 145 -10.34 -13.14 0.98
C VAL A 145 -11.34 -12.00 0.86
N PHE A 146 -11.24 -11.04 1.76
CA PHE A 146 -12.12 -9.87 1.84
C PHE A 146 -11.30 -8.59 1.72
N THR A 147 -11.69 -7.72 0.82
CA THR A 147 -11.00 -6.44 0.59
C THR A 147 -12.00 -5.30 0.52
N ALA A 148 -11.56 -4.09 0.84
CA ALA A 148 -12.37 -2.88 0.65
C ALA A 148 -12.76 -2.69 -0.82
N LEU A 149 -11.92 -3.13 -1.75
CA LEU A 149 -12.16 -3.05 -3.19
C LEU A 149 -13.44 -3.79 -3.61
N ALA A 150 -13.83 -4.87 -2.90
CA ALA A 150 -15.04 -5.62 -3.21
C ALA A 150 -16.30 -4.77 -3.08
N GLN A 151 -16.35 -3.85 -2.13
CA GLN A 151 -17.47 -2.90 -1.99
C GLN A 151 -17.24 -1.59 -2.73
N GLU A 152 -16.02 -1.10 -2.71
CA GLU A 152 -15.66 0.22 -3.25
C GLU A 152 -15.59 0.22 -4.78
N LYS A 153 -15.05 -0.84 -5.40
CA LYS A 153 -14.71 -0.87 -6.82
C LYS A 153 -15.49 -1.86 -7.67
N THR A 154 -16.16 -2.83 -7.08
CA THR A 154 -16.89 -3.85 -7.85
C THR A 154 -17.95 -3.25 -8.76
N GLN A 155 -18.70 -2.26 -8.27
CA GLN A 155 -19.71 -1.55 -9.05
C GLN A 155 -19.09 -0.77 -10.22
N HIS A 156 -17.95 -0.11 -9.97
CA HIS A 156 -17.18 0.62 -10.97
C HIS A 156 -16.71 -0.34 -12.08
N TRP A 157 -16.02 -1.42 -11.71
CA TRP A 157 -15.58 -2.44 -12.68
C TRP A 157 -16.72 -3.04 -13.50
N LEU A 158 -17.86 -3.32 -12.85
CA LEU A 158 -19.01 -3.88 -13.55
C LEU A 158 -19.56 -2.91 -14.59
N ASN A 159 -19.64 -1.62 -14.24
CA ASN A 159 -20.13 -0.59 -15.15
C ASN A 159 -19.15 -0.36 -16.31
N ASP A 160 -17.86 -0.20 -16.01
CA ASP A 160 -16.82 -0.02 -17.02
C ASP A 160 -16.82 -1.18 -18.02
N ARG A 161 -16.89 -2.41 -17.52
CA ARG A 161 -16.99 -3.60 -18.37
C ARG A 161 -18.23 -3.59 -19.29
N ARG A 162 -19.37 -3.17 -18.77
CA ARG A 162 -20.62 -3.10 -19.55
C ARG A 162 -20.56 -2.00 -20.61
N MET A 163 -19.97 -0.86 -20.27
CA MET A 163 -19.90 0.31 -21.16
C MET A 163 -18.95 0.08 -22.33
N ILE A 164 -17.80 -0.57 -22.11
CA ILE A 164 -16.77 -0.72 -23.13
C ILE A 164 -16.58 -2.15 -23.63
N ARG A 165 -17.47 -3.08 -23.23
CA ARG A 165 -17.35 -4.52 -23.55
C ARG A 165 -15.98 -5.12 -23.20
N GLY A 166 -15.33 -4.60 -22.18
CA GLY A 166 -14.01 -4.99 -21.73
C GLY A 166 -13.97 -6.17 -20.77
N THR A 167 -12.78 -6.48 -20.32
CA THR A 167 -12.51 -7.45 -19.25
C THR A 167 -12.61 -6.82 -17.87
N HIS A 168 -12.46 -7.61 -16.81
CA HIS A 168 -12.56 -7.13 -15.42
C HIS A 168 -11.46 -6.14 -14.98
N ASP A 169 -10.39 -6.02 -15.77
CA ASP A 169 -9.17 -5.33 -15.36
C ASP A 169 -9.04 -3.93 -15.98
N ILE A 170 -10.14 -3.40 -16.52
CA ILE A 170 -10.15 -2.09 -17.15
C ILE A 170 -10.83 -1.09 -16.24
N TYR A 171 -10.15 0.02 -15.97
CA TYR A 171 -10.69 1.22 -15.37
C TYR A 171 -10.84 2.31 -16.42
N LEU A 172 -12.02 2.91 -16.49
CA LEU A 172 -12.19 4.15 -17.22
C LEU A 172 -11.62 5.29 -16.40
N VAL A 173 -10.66 5.98 -16.97
CA VAL A 173 -10.08 7.19 -16.38
C VAL A 173 -10.58 8.39 -17.19
N PRO A 174 -11.09 9.44 -16.54
CA PRO A 174 -11.54 10.64 -17.28
C PRO A 174 -10.36 11.29 -17.98
N ASP A 175 -10.53 11.61 -19.27
CA ASP A 175 -9.56 12.40 -20.03
C ASP A 175 -9.76 13.89 -19.76
N GLN A 176 -9.30 14.32 -18.59
CA GLN A 176 -9.48 15.69 -18.14
C GLN A 176 -8.68 16.73 -18.97
N HIS A 177 -7.62 16.28 -19.66
CA HIS A 177 -6.76 17.18 -20.44
C HIS A 177 -7.38 17.58 -21.77
N ASN A 178 -8.17 16.69 -22.37
CA ASN A 178 -8.80 16.92 -23.68
C ASN A 178 -10.30 17.20 -23.57
N ALA A 179 -10.90 17.00 -22.40
CA ALA A 179 -12.32 17.25 -22.18
C ALA A 179 -12.64 18.74 -22.26
N LYS A 180 -13.59 19.12 -23.13
CA LYS A 180 -14.08 20.51 -23.24
C LYS A 180 -15.13 20.85 -22.16
N PHE A 181 -15.68 19.85 -21.53
CA PHE A 181 -16.65 19.99 -20.43
C PHE A 181 -16.53 18.79 -19.50
N MET A 182 -16.53 19.04 -18.21
CA MET A 182 -16.45 18.01 -17.17
C MET A 182 -17.56 18.24 -16.15
N LEU A 183 -18.35 17.21 -15.91
CA LEU A 183 -19.39 17.21 -14.88
C LEU A 183 -18.91 16.39 -13.66
N LEU A 184 -18.76 17.08 -12.52
CA LEU A 184 -18.35 16.46 -11.25
C LEU A 184 -19.58 16.23 -10.37
N ILE A 185 -19.91 14.97 -10.08
CA ILE A 185 -21.06 14.61 -9.23
C ILE A 185 -20.54 13.75 -8.07
N GLY A 186 -20.78 14.20 -6.83
CA GLY A 186 -20.43 13.44 -5.63
C GLY A 186 -18.94 13.20 -5.44
N THR A 187 -18.08 14.00 -6.10
CA THR A 187 -16.63 13.88 -6.02
C THR A 187 -15.97 15.26 -5.86
N ASN A 188 -14.84 15.28 -5.19
CA ASN A 188 -14.01 16.47 -5.08
C ASN A 188 -12.52 16.11 -5.27
N PRO A 189 -12.03 16.06 -6.51
CA PRO A 189 -10.64 15.65 -6.81
C PRO A 189 -9.60 16.57 -6.19
N HIS A 190 -9.88 17.85 -5.98
CA HIS A 190 -8.96 18.77 -5.30
C HIS A 190 -8.74 18.43 -3.83
N VAL A 191 -9.72 17.83 -3.15
CA VAL A 191 -9.61 17.42 -1.76
C VAL A 191 -9.16 15.96 -1.64
N SER A 192 -9.79 15.07 -2.39
CA SER A 192 -9.46 13.63 -2.36
C SER A 192 -8.10 13.32 -2.99
N ASN A 193 -7.69 14.11 -3.98
CA ASN A 193 -6.43 13.98 -4.73
C ASN A 193 -6.19 12.57 -5.30
N GLN A 194 -7.25 11.83 -5.57
CA GLN A 194 -7.16 10.48 -6.10
C GLN A 194 -7.75 10.43 -7.51
N GLY A 195 -6.97 9.92 -8.46
CA GLY A 195 -7.44 9.63 -9.82
C GLY A 195 -7.29 10.77 -10.84
N SER A 196 -6.91 11.97 -10.43
CA SER A 196 -6.62 13.07 -11.35
C SER A 196 -5.40 13.86 -10.86
N ASN A 197 -4.67 14.48 -11.77
CA ASN A 197 -3.62 15.43 -11.43
C ASN A 197 -4.24 16.84 -11.30
N PRO A 198 -4.50 17.37 -10.09
CA PRO A 198 -5.17 18.65 -9.93
C PRO A 198 -4.34 19.85 -10.41
N LYS A 199 -3.04 19.67 -10.69
CA LYS A 199 -2.18 20.73 -11.21
C LYS A 199 -2.48 21.04 -12.69
N GLU A 200 -3.12 20.10 -13.38
CA GLU A 200 -3.41 20.18 -14.80
C GLU A 200 -4.93 20.31 -15.10
N ALA A 201 -5.76 20.44 -14.05
CA ALA A 201 -7.21 20.57 -14.16
C ALA A 201 -7.67 22.04 -14.13
#